data_79a76e3ccd3da1ec3ae1008f2d5d17a9
#
_entry.id   79a76e3ccd3da1ec3ae1008f2d5d17a9
#
_cell.length_a   1.000
_cell.length_b   1.000
_cell.length_c   1.000
_cell.angle_alpha   90.00
_cell.angle_beta   90.00
_cell.angle_gamma   90.00
#
_symmetry.space_group_name_H-M   'P 1'
#
loop_
_entity.id
_entity.type
_entity.pdbx_description
1 polymer ?
#
loop_
_entity_poly.entity_id
_entity_poly.type
_entity_poly.pdbx_seq_one_letter_code
_entity_poly.pdbx_strand_id
1 'polypeptide(L)'
;RQRQMCIRDRLKALSEVPTMVIEGDQETDNDADRIRATGTRALQINTGKGCHLDAAMIERALDALPPAEHSVVFIENVGNLVCPAEFDLGEAHKVAVLSVTEGDDKPLKYPDMFRASDLVIINKIDLLPYVRFDAERAAANVLRVNPRAKVLQLSATTGEGLEKWLAW
;
A
#
# COMPACT_ATOMS: atom_id res chain seq x y z
N ARG A 1 6.82 -2.86 6.40
CA ARG A 1 7.60 -3.89 5.65
C ARG A 1 6.79 -4.60 4.55
N GLN A 2 5.50 -4.89 4.73
CA GLN A 2 4.71 -5.62 3.73
C GLN A 2 4.33 -4.79 2.52
N ARG A 3 3.90 -3.54 2.74
CA ARG A 3 3.53 -2.60 1.68
C ARG A 3 4.73 -2.26 0.81
N GLN A 4 5.88 -2.07 1.41
CA GLN A 4 7.14 -1.80 0.71
C GLN A 4 7.56 -2.93 -0.23
N MET A 5 7.35 -4.19 0.15
CA MET A 5 7.62 -5.31 -0.76
C MET A 5 6.73 -5.20 -2.00
N CYS A 6 5.43 -4.95 -1.83
CA CYS A 6 4.52 -4.77 -2.94
C CYS A 6 4.90 -3.56 -3.81
N ILE A 7 5.21 -2.40 -3.22
CA ILE A 7 5.64 -1.21 -3.94
C ILE A 7 6.95 -1.51 -4.69
N ARG A 8 7.96 -2.03 -4.03
CA ARG A 8 9.28 -2.31 -4.62
C ARG A 8 9.22 -3.25 -5.82
N ASP A 9 8.37 -4.27 -5.76
CA ASP A 9 8.24 -5.22 -6.87
C ASP A 9 7.47 -4.61 -8.04
N ARG A 10 6.47 -3.76 -7.78
CA ARG A 10 5.81 -2.96 -8.81
C ARG A 10 6.77 -1.95 -9.46
N LEU A 11 7.62 -1.28 -8.68
CA LEU A 11 8.64 -0.36 -9.21
C LEU A 11 9.59 -1.03 -10.20
N LYS A 12 10.02 -2.27 -9.93
CA LYS A 12 10.85 -3.05 -10.85
C LYS A 12 10.14 -3.36 -12.17
N ALA A 13 8.84 -3.66 -12.10
CA ALA A 13 8.03 -3.98 -13.27
C ALA A 13 7.64 -2.74 -14.09
N LEU A 14 7.60 -1.55 -13.46
CA LEU A 14 7.33 -0.26 -14.10
C LEU A 14 8.60 0.46 -14.54
N SER A 15 9.65 -0.27 -14.94
CA SER A 15 10.97 0.29 -15.29
C SER A 15 10.93 1.35 -16.41
N GLU A 16 9.92 1.34 -17.26
CA GLU A 16 9.73 2.31 -18.35
C GLU A 16 8.87 3.53 -17.94
N VAL A 17 8.23 3.49 -16.78
CA VAL A 17 7.39 4.59 -16.28
C VAL A 17 8.16 5.31 -15.17
N PRO A 18 8.34 6.64 -15.25
CA PRO A 18 8.92 7.39 -14.14
C PRO A 18 8.11 7.17 -12.86
N THR A 19 8.79 6.80 -11.79
CA THR A 19 8.14 6.51 -10.50
C THR A 19 8.79 7.30 -9.38
N MET A 20 7.98 7.66 -8.39
CA MET A 20 8.41 8.31 -7.16
C MET A 20 7.65 7.71 -5.99
N VAL A 21 8.28 7.66 -4.82
CA VAL A 21 7.66 7.18 -3.58
C VAL A 21 7.74 8.26 -2.50
N ILE A 22 6.61 8.53 -1.88
CA ILE A 22 6.53 9.30 -0.62
C ILE A 22 6.19 8.30 0.47
N GLU A 23 7.02 8.23 1.49
CA GLU A 23 6.89 7.29 2.58
C GLU A 23 6.67 8.00 3.91
N GLY A 24 5.60 7.63 4.63
CA GLY A 24 5.33 8.10 5.98
C GLY A 24 5.73 7.07 7.03
N ASP A 25 6.72 7.40 7.85
CA ASP A 25 7.10 6.56 8.99
C ASP A 25 7.31 7.42 10.24
N GLN A 26 7.25 6.77 11.41
CA GLN A 26 7.37 7.46 12.69
C GLN A 26 8.82 7.76 13.09
N GLU A 27 9.78 6.89 12.75
CA GLU A 27 11.12 6.99 13.34
C GLU A 27 12.31 6.68 12.41
N THR A 28 12.18 5.93 11.29
CA THR A 28 13.35 5.42 10.59
C THR A 28 13.37 5.70 9.09
N ASP A 29 14.54 6.13 8.57
CA ASP A 29 14.79 6.33 7.13
C ASP A 29 15.08 5.02 6.36
N ASN A 30 15.12 3.88 7.06
CA ASN A 30 15.54 2.60 6.49
C ASN A 30 14.70 2.14 5.29
N ASP A 31 13.47 2.54 5.23
CA ASP A 31 12.53 2.07 4.23
C ASP A 31 12.62 2.93 2.96
N ALA A 32 12.78 4.24 3.09
CA ALA A 32 13.12 5.11 1.96
C ALA A 32 14.47 4.75 1.33
N ASP A 33 15.47 4.38 2.13
CA ASP A 33 16.78 3.95 1.63
C ASP A 33 16.71 2.64 0.83
N ARG A 34 15.86 1.71 1.23
CA ARG A 34 15.61 0.48 0.45
C ARG A 34 14.96 0.76 -0.90
N ILE A 35 14.08 1.76 -0.97
CA ILE A 35 13.45 2.17 -2.21
C ILE A 35 14.47 2.90 -3.08
N ARG A 36 15.25 3.83 -2.53
CA ARG A 36 16.34 4.52 -3.25
C ARG A 36 17.37 3.55 -3.83
N ALA A 37 17.65 2.46 -3.13
CA ALA A 37 18.54 1.39 -3.62
C ALA A 37 18.02 0.69 -4.89
N THR A 38 16.74 0.83 -5.26
CA THR A 38 16.19 0.36 -6.54
C THR A 38 16.37 1.35 -7.68
N GLY A 39 16.96 2.52 -7.43
CA GLY A 39 17.08 3.62 -8.39
C GLY A 39 15.84 4.53 -8.43
N THR A 40 14.81 4.25 -7.63
CA THR A 40 13.58 5.05 -7.58
C THR A 40 13.77 6.26 -6.67
N ARG A 41 13.26 7.41 -7.11
CA ARG A 41 13.23 8.62 -6.28
C ARG A 41 12.29 8.40 -5.09
N ALA A 42 12.77 8.64 -3.89
CA ALA A 42 11.97 8.49 -2.67
C ALA A 42 12.24 9.61 -1.67
N LEU A 43 11.16 10.11 -1.08
CA LEU A 43 11.17 11.07 0.00
C LEU A 43 10.47 10.47 1.22
N GLN A 44 11.09 10.58 2.37
CA GLN A 44 10.48 10.17 3.63
C GLN A 44 9.93 11.38 4.39
N ILE A 45 8.74 11.19 4.93
CA ILE A 45 8.10 12.10 5.86
C ILE A 45 8.14 11.46 7.24
N ASN A 46 8.90 12.05 8.16
CA ASN A 46 8.86 11.63 9.55
C ASN A 46 7.65 12.26 10.24
N THR A 47 6.70 11.42 10.64
CA THR A 47 5.47 11.85 11.32
C THR A 47 5.64 11.98 12.84
N GLY A 48 6.79 11.55 13.39
CA GLY A 48 7.03 11.54 14.82
C GLY A 48 6.00 10.69 15.56
N LYS A 49 5.16 11.31 16.37
CA LYS A 49 4.07 10.63 17.08
C LYS A 49 2.77 10.53 16.25
N GLY A 50 2.76 11.08 15.04
CA GLY A 50 1.61 11.03 14.14
C GLY A 50 1.36 9.62 13.63
N CYS A 51 0.09 9.22 13.53
CA CYS A 51 -0.32 7.89 13.07
C CYS A 51 -0.79 7.88 11.60
N HIS A 52 -0.65 8.99 10.87
CA HIS A 52 -1.06 9.13 9.47
C HIS A 52 -0.30 10.28 8.81
N LEU A 53 -0.34 10.28 7.48
CA LEU A 53 -0.01 11.44 6.65
C LEU A 53 -1.28 12.28 6.42
N ASP A 54 -1.10 13.57 6.21
CA ASP A 54 -2.14 14.50 5.77
C ASP A 54 -1.81 15.16 4.42
N ALA A 55 -2.79 15.80 3.80
CA ALA A 55 -2.62 16.43 2.49
C ALA A 55 -1.53 17.52 2.49
N ALA A 56 -1.40 18.31 3.57
CA ALA A 56 -0.38 19.34 3.66
C ALA A 56 1.05 18.76 3.76
N MET A 57 1.20 17.58 4.35
CA MET A 57 2.49 16.85 4.35
C MET A 57 2.84 16.39 2.94
N ILE A 58 1.86 15.88 2.18
CA ILE A 58 2.07 15.44 0.79
C ILE A 58 2.40 16.64 -0.11
N GLU A 59 1.68 17.75 0.01
CA GLU A 59 1.96 18.98 -0.74
C GLU A 59 3.41 19.43 -0.54
N ARG A 60 3.87 19.54 0.70
CA ARG A 60 5.27 19.90 1.01
C ARG A 60 6.27 18.88 0.44
N ALA A 61 5.94 17.60 0.43
CA ALA A 61 6.81 16.57 -0.14
C ALA A 61 6.91 16.71 -1.67
N LEU A 62 5.80 17.00 -2.34
CA LEU A 62 5.76 17.22 -3.79
C LEU A 62 6.51 18.49 -4.19
N ASP A 63 6.44 19.55 -3.37
CA ASP A 63 7.23 20.78 -3.56
C ASP A 63 8.74 20.53 -3.41
N ALA A 64 9.12 19.74 -2.39
CA ALA A 64 10.52 19.42 -2.13
C ALA A 64 11.12 18.46 -3.16
N LEU A 65 10.32 17.54 -3.69
CA LEU A 65 10.72 16.54 -4.69
C LEU A 65 9.63 16.45 -5.76
N PRO A 66 9.59 17.39 -6.74
CA PRO A 66 8.57 17.36 -7.79
C PRO A 66 8.62 16.08 -8.60
N PRO A 67 7.46 15.42 -8.87
CA PRO A 67 7.41 14.26 -9.73
C PRO A 67 7.72 14.64 -11.18
N ALA A 68 8.26 13.69 -11.95
CA ALA A 68 8.40 13.87 -13.39
C ALA A 68 7.03 13.84 -14.08
N GLU A 69 6.94 14.46 -15.27
CA GLU A 69 5.73 14.36 -16.08
C GLU A 69 5.40 12.89 -16.40
N HIS A 70 4.12 12.56 -16.37
CA HIS A 70 3.61 11.21 -16.62
C HIS A 70 4.17 10.15 -15.66
N SER A 71 4.57 10.56 -14.45
CA SER A 71 5.05 9.63 -13.42
C SER A 71 3.92 9.05 -12.57
N VAL A 72 4.19 7.89 -11.99
CA VAL A 72 3.35 7.31 -10.93
C VAL A 72 3.97 7.64 -9.58
N VAL A 73 3.19 8.29 -8.71
CA VAL A 73 3.58 8.60 -7.34
C VAL A 73 2.92 7.61 -6.40
N PHE A 74 3.72 6.84 -5.69
CA PHE A 74 3.25 5.97 -4.61
C PHE A 74 3.35 6.72 -3.28
N ILE A 75 2.26 6.74 -2.53
CA ILE A 75 2.23 7.30 -1.17
C ILE A 75 2.03 6.13 -0.21
N GLU A 76 3.06 5.79 0.56
CA GLU A 76 2.95 4.83 1.65
C GLU A 76 2.63 5.56 2.95
N ASN A 77 1.46 5.30 3.49
CA ASN A 77 1.02 5.88 4.76
C ASN A 77 1.53 5.06 5.95
N VAL A 78 1.52 5.65 7.15
CA VAL A 78 1.87 4.98 8.40
C VAL A 78 1.07 3.68 8.59
N GLY A 79 1.70 2.65 9.11
CA GLY A 79 1.19 1.29 9.16
C GLY A 79 0.07 1.05 10.16
N ASN A 80 -1.15 1.59 9.92
CA ASN A 80 -2.36 1.23 10.67
C ASN A 80 -3.61 1.25 9.77
N LEU A 81 -4.72 0.69 10.26
CA LEU A 81 -5.97 0.56 9.51
C LEU A 81 -7.08 1.54 9.97
N VAL A 82 -6.76 2.46 10.87
CA VAL A 82 -7.74 3.41 11.44
C VAL A 82 -7.48 4.81 10.92
N CYS A 83 -6.43 5.46 11.42
CA CYS A 83 -6.18 6.87 11.10
C CYS A 83 -6.08 7.17 9.59
N PRO A 84 -5.32 6.41 8.77
CA PRO A 84 -5.21 6.72 7.34
C PRO A 84 -6.51 6.57 6.55
N ALA A 85 -7.54 5.93 7.12
CA ALA A 85 -8.83 5.79 6.45
C ALA A 85 -9.60 7.10 6.33
N GLU A 86 -9.38 8.02 7.29
CA GLU A 86 -10.13 9.27 7.42
C GLU A 86 -9.53 10.43 6.62
N PHE A 87 -8.29 10.27 6.11
CA PHE A 87 -7.57 11.33 5.44
C PHE A 87 -7.48 11.09 3.94
N ASP A 88 -7.94 12.07 3.18
CA ASP A 88 -7.72 12.18 1.74
C ASP A 88 -6.38 12.89 1.53
N LEU A 89 -5.49 12.24 0.80
CA LEU A 89 -4.16 12.77 0.48
C LEU A 89 -4.10 13.36 -0.94
N GLY A 90 -5.23 13.40 -1.66
CA GLY A 90 -5.30 13.77 -3.06
C GLY A 90 -4.90 12.62 -3.99
N GLU A 91 -4.85 11.39 -3.51
CA GLU A 91 -4.53 10.22 -4.30
C GLU A 91 -5.65 9.87 -5.29
N ALA A 92 -5.28 9.46 -6.51
CA ALA A 92 -6.24 8.97 -7.51
C ALA A 92 -6.87 7.63 -7.11
N HIS A 93 -6.11 6.79 -6.39
CA HIS A 93 -6.56 5.47 -5.93
C HIS A 93 -6.00 5.15 -4.54
N LYS A 94 -6.85 4.58 -3.70
CA LYS A 94 -6.48 4.08 -2.37
C LYS A 94 -6.40 2.55 -2.38
N VAL A 95 -5.25 2.02 -1.94
CA VAL A 95 -4.97 0.58 -1.90
C VAL A 95 -4.75 0.12 -0.46
N ALA A 96 -5.58 -0.79 0.03
CA ALA A 96 -5.33 -1.45 1.30
C ALA A 96 -4.58 -2.77 1.09
N VAL A 97 -3.57 -3.02 1.92
CA VAL A 97 -2.81 -4.28 1.89
C VAL A 97 -3.09 -5.06 3.18
N LEU A 98 -3.70 -6.24 3.02
CA LEU A 98 -3.97 -7.20 4.08
C LEU A 98 -3.04 -8.40 3.93
N SER A 99 -2.40 -8.83 5.01
CA SER A 99 -1.56 -10.04 4.98
C SER A 99 -2.32 -11.26 5.46
N VAL A 100 -2.07 -12.42 4.86
CA VAL A 100 -2.59 -13.70 5.35
C VAL A 100 -2.07 -14.08 6.74
N THR A 101 -1.07 -13.39 7.27
CA THR A 101 -0.59 -13.55 8.65
C THR A 101 -1.37 -12.73 9.68
N GLU A 102 -2.40 -12.01 9.22
CA GLU A 102 -3.32 -11.24 10.05
C GLU A 102 -4.66 -12.01 10.22
N GLY A 103 -5.74 -11.33 10.59
CA GLY A 103 -7.06 -11.98 10.67
C GLY A 103 -7.85 -11.77 9.38
N ASP A 104 -8.53 -12.81 8.90
CA ASP A 104 -9.44 -12.73 7.73
C ASP A 104 -10.74 -11.94 8.05
N ASP A 105 -10.98 -11.62 9.31
CA ASP A 105 -12.06 -10.78 9.80
C ASP A 105 -11.68 -9.28 9.91
N LYS A 106 -10.42 -8.92 9.60
CA LYS A 106 -9.95 -7.54 9.64
C LYS A 106 -10.83 -6.55 8.86
N PRO A 107 -11.36 -6.89 7.68
CA PRO A 107 -12.27 -6.00 6.96
C PRO A 107 -13.52 -5.63 7.75
N LEU A 108 -14.01 -6.53 8.59
CA LEU A 108 -15.18 -6.27 9.45
C LEU A 108 -14.82 -5.51 10.72
N LYS A 109 -13.58 -5.66 11.21
CA LYS A 109 -13.08 -4.96 12.39
C LYS A 109 -12.68 -3.50 12.11
N TYR A 110 -12.18 -3.24 10.91
CA TYR A 110 -11.69 -1.93 10.47
C TYR A 110 -12.35 -1.50 9.17
N PRO A 111 -13.70 -1.39 9.13
CA PRO A 111 -14.44 -1.25 7.88
C PRO A 111 -14.10 0.03 7.10
N ASP A 112 -13.70 1.10 7.78
CA ASP A 112 -13.50 2.40 7.14
C ASP A 112 -12.32 2.38 6.15
N MET A 113 -11.21 1.73 6.50
CA MET A 113 -10.10 1.55 5.57
C MET A 113 -10.53 0.79 4.31
N PHE A 114 -11.25 -0.31 4.47
CA PHE A 114 -11.68 -1.12 3.32
C PHE A 114 -12.79 -0.45 2.51
N ARG A 115 -13.64 0.36 3.16
CA ARG A 115 -14.69 1.15 2.49
C ARG A 115 -14.08 2.26 1.64
N ALA A 116 -12.99 2.87 2.09
CA ALA A 116 -12.27 3.93 1.38
C ALA A 116 -11.37 3.41 0.26
N SER A 117 -11.11 2.10 0.17
CA SER A 117 -10.13 1.54 -0.78
C SER A 117 -10.78 1.15 -2.10
N ASP A 118 -10.13 1.49 -3.23
CA ASP A 118 -10.51 1.03 -4.57
C ASP A 118 -10.03 -0.42 -4.81
N LEU A 119 -8.88 -0.75 -4.23
CA LEU A 119 -8.25 -2.05 -4.33
C LEU A 119 -7.86 -2.56 -2.95
N VAL A 120 -8.11 -3.84 -2.70
CA VAL A 120 -7.58 -4.57 -1.55
C VAL A 120 -6.66 -5.69 -2.04
N ILE A 121 -5.44 -5.70 -1.56
CA ILE A 121 -4.45 -6.74 -1.86
C ILE A 121 -4.35 -7.67 -0.66
N ILE A 122 -4.71 -8.94 -0.85
CA ILE A 122 -4.41 -10.02 0.10
C ILE A 122 -3.03 -10.55 -0.26
N ASN A 123 -2.03 -10.18 0.54
CA ASN A 123 -0.61 -10.47 0.27
C ASN A 123 -0.11 -11.66 1.09
N LYS A 124 1.02 -12.22 0.63
CA LYS A 124 1.72 -13.38 1.20
C LYS A 124 0.94 -14.68 1.07
N ILE A 125 0.23 -14.86 -0.04
CA ILE A 125 -0.55 -16.10 -0.27
C ILE A 125 0.31 -17.35 -0.29
N ASP A 126 1.61 -17.22 -0.53
CA ASP A 126 2.61 -18.28 -0.37
C ASP A 126 2.64 -18.89 1.06
N LEU A 127 2.19 -18.12 2.06
CA LEU A 127 2.12 -18.59 3.44
C LEU A 127 0.79 -19.27 3.81
N LEU A 128 -0.22 -19.29 2.92
CA LEU A 128 -1.53 -19.91 3.20
C LEU A 128 -1.43 -21.35 3.74
N PRO A 129 -0.52 -22.22 3.25
CA PRO A 129 -0.39 -23.56 3.81
C PRO A 129 0.05 -23.62 5.28
N TYR A 130 0.59 -22.53 5.81
CA TYR A 130 1.23 -22.47 7.13
C TYR A 130 0.47 -21.61 8.15
N VAL A 131 -0.62 -20.96 7.74
CA VAL A 131 -1.40 -20.04 8.59
C VAL A 131 -2.87 -20.40 8.58
N ARG A 132 -3.58 -20.05 9.65
CA ARG A 132 -5.04 -20.16 9.73
C ARG A 132 -5.68 -18.90 9.16
N PHE A 133 -5.73 -18.79 7.83
CA PHE A 133 -6.34 -17.68 7.13
C PHE A 133 -7.17 -18.22 5.95
N ASP A 134 -8.40 -17.76 5.86
CA ASP A 134 -9.30 -18.10 4.76
C ASP A 134 -9.35 -16.91 3.80
N ALA A 135 -8.65 -17.03 2.66
CA ALA A 135 -8.53 -15.96 1.66
C ALA A 135 -9.88 -15.63 0.99
N GLU A 136 -10.71 -16.64 0.75
CA GLU A 136 -12.04 -16.46 0.16
C GLU A 136 -12.98 -15.76 1.14
N ARG A 137 -12.93 -16.12 2.41
CA ARG A 137 -13.68 -15.43 3.47
C ARG A 137 -13.21 -14.01 3.64
N ALA A 138 -11.90 -13.74 3.60
CA ALA A 138 -11.36 -12.39 3.67
C ALA A 138 -11.85 -11.55 2.50
N ALA A 139 -11.81 -12.08 1.28
CA ALA A 139 -12.32 -11.41 0.08
C ALA A 139 -13.83 -11.12 0.19
N ALA A 140 -14.61 -12.11 0.63
CA ALA A 140 -16.04 -11.92 0.87
C ALA A 140 -16.33 -10.84 1.93
N ASN A 141 -15.53 -10.78 3.00
CA ASN A 141 -15.65 -9.75 4.03
C ASN A 141 -15.32 -8.35 3.48
N VAL A 142 -14.31 -8.23 2.60
CA VAL A 142 -14.02 -6.96 1.91
C VAL A 142 -15.21 -6.53 1.07
N LEU A 143 -15.75 -7.42 0.22
CA LEU A 143 -16.88 -7.11 -0.67
C LEU A 143 -18.17 -6.82 0.09
N ARG A 144 -18.34 -7.38 1.29
CA ARG A 144 -19.44 -7.06 2.19
C ARG A 144 -19.36 -5.62 2.70
N VAL A 145 -18.15 -5.11 2.98
CA VAL A 145 -17.91 -3.74 3.44
C VAL A 145 -17.90 -2.75 2.28
N ASN A 146 -17.30 -3.13 1.15
CA ASN A 146 -17.19 -2.33 -0.06
C ASN A 146 -17.42 -3.17 -1.31
N PRO A 147 -18.67 -3.24 -1.81
CA PRO A 147 -18.99 -4.03 -3.00
C PRO A 147 -18.31 -3.56 -4.30
N ARG A 148 -17.73 -2.35 -4.30
CA ARG A 148 -17.04 -1.78 -5.48
C ARG A 148 -15.54 -2.03 -5.47
N ALA A 149 -14.97 -2.43 -4.34
CA ALA A 149 -13.54 -2.70 -4.24
C ALA A 149 -13.15 -3.89 -5.14
N LYS A 150 -12.00 -3.77 -5.80
CA LYS A 150 -11.34 -4.95 -6.38
C LYS A 150 -10.58 -5.66 -5.27
N VAL A 151 -10.54 -6.99 -5.34
CA VAL A 151 -9.73 -7.80 -4.43
C VAL A 151 -8.76 -8.63 -5.26
N LEU A 152 -7.47 -8.49 -4.98
CA LEU A 152 -6.41 -9.28 -5.59
C LEU A 152 -5.69 -10.11 -4.52
N GLN A 153 -5.38 -11.33 -4.87
CA GLN A 153 -4.55 -12.22 -4.07
C GLN A 153 -3.18 -12.33 -4.74
N LEU A 154 -2.11 -12.09 -4.01
CA LEU A 154 -0.76 -12.17 -4.54
C LEU A 154 0.30 -12.50 -3.46
N SER A 155 1.46 -12.90 -3.92
CA SER A 155 2.67 -12.96 -3.10
C SER A 155 3.75 -12.05 -3.68
N ALA A 156 4.11 -11.00 -2.94
CA ALA A 156 5.23 -10.14 -3.30
C ALA A 156 6.59 -10.87 -3.24
N THR A 157 6.67 -12.03 -2.56
CA THR A 157 7.88 -12.83 -2.44
C THR A 157 8.10 -13.73 -3.65
N THR A 158 7.03 -14.40 -4.10
CA THR A 158 7.10 -15.36 -5.22
C THR A 158 6.76 -14.73 -6.57
N GLY A 159 6.10 -13.57 -6.58
CA GLY A 159 5.58 -12.91 -7.78
C GLY A 159 4.21 -13.45 -8.22
N GLU A 160 3.65 -14.44 -7.54
CA GLU A 160 2.32 -14.98 -7.88
C GLU A 160 1.25 -13.89 -7.77
N GLY A 161 0.42 -13.74 -8.81
CA GLY A 161 -0.66 -12.75 -8.89
C GLY A 161 -0.21 -11.31 -9.14
N LEU A 162 1.10 -11.05 -9.29
CA LEU A 162 1.64 -9.70 -9.49
C LEU A 162 1.17 -9.09 -10.82
N GLU A 163 1.04 -9.91 -11.86
CA GLU A 163 0.55 -9.51 -13.17
C GLU A 163 -0.84 -8.87 -13.13
N LYS A 164 -1.72 -9.32 -12.23
CA LYS A 164 -3.07 -8.77 -12.05
C LYS A 164 -3.03 -7.37 -11.43
N TRP A 165 -2.07 -7.15 -10.54
CA TRP A 165 -1.88 -5.83 -9.96
C TRP A 165 -1.25 -4.85 -10.94
N LEU A 166 -0.34 -5.31 -11.79
CA LEU A 166 0.26 -4.48 -12.84
C LEU A 166 -0.77 -4.08 -13.91
N ALA A 167 -1.73 -4.97 -14.19
CA ALA A 167 -2.80 -4.71 -15.15
C ALA A 167 -3.91 -3.79 -14.60
N TRP A 168 -4.01 -3.63 -13.29
CA TRP A 168 -4.96 -2.72 -12.63
C TRP A 168 -4.45 -1.29 -12.63
#